data_9f4a2807eb994158ad812e0c4df928e5
#
_entry.id   9f4a2807eb994158ad812e0c4df928e5
#
_cell.length_a   1.000
_cell.length_b   1.000
_cell.length_c   1.000
_cell.angle_alpha   90.00
_cell.angle_beta   90.00
_cell.angle_gamma   90.00
#
_symmetry.space_group_name_H-M   'P 1'
#
loop_
_entity.id
_entity.type
_entity.pdbx_description
1 polymer ?
#
loop_
_entity_poly.entity_id
_entity_poly.type
_entity_poly.pdbx_seq_one_letter_code
_entity_poly.pdbx_strand_id
1 'polypeptide(L)'
;WTLHDCWTFTGHCTHFSQVKCMQWQTECRDCKLLYRYPQCYWKGDVRRNFLRKKNAFTGAKNLTITTPSQWLADQVSQSFLQNYPRTVIHNGIDRTIFCPQSSRLREKYHLEDKKIVLGVANAWNARKGLPDLLSLAERLGPDYQVVLIGLIEKQLLDIPSNVLGLLRTANQTELAQWYSAADVFVNPTYEETFGLTTVEAQACGTPVVVYETDGCPETVAPGNGRLVLQGDMQALENAVRDITDSGLRADPQKMARFDKNAVYQDYIGLYESVLSALKKDV
;
A
#
# COMPACT_ATOMS: atom_id res chain seq x y z
N TRP A 1 1.69 -15.40 14.15
CA TRP A 1 2.39 -14.10 14.11
C TRP A 1 2.14 -13.40 12.79
N THR A 2 1.43 -12.26 12.81
CA THR A 2 1.14 -11.49 11.61
C THR A 2 2.27 -10.49 11.36
N LEU A 3 2.83 -10.50 10.15
CA LEU A 3 3.84 -9.56 9.67
C LEU A 3 3.16 -8.55 8.74
N HIS A 4 3.49 -7.27 8.91
CA HIS A 4 3.01 -6.19 8.04
C HIS A 4 4.11 -5.50 7.26
N ASP A 5 5.37 -5.85 7.53
CA ASP A 5 6.56 -5.35 6.85
C ASP A 5 7.72 -6.35 6.94
N CYS A 6 8.87 -5.99 6.40
CA CYS A 6 10.05 -6.85 6.36
C CYS A 6 10.95 -6.72 7.60
N TRP A 7 10.63 -5.85 8.56
CA TRP A 7 11.51 -5.58 9.71
C TRP A 7 11.87 -6.83 10.49
N THR A 8 10.96 -7.78 10.60
CA THR A 8 11.12 -9.01 11.38
C THR A 8 12.35 -9.81 10.95
N PHE A 9 12.59 -9.94 9.66
CA PHE A 9 13.67 -10.78 9.11
C PHE A 9 14.83 -9.98 8.50
N THR A 10 14.83 -8.66 8.63
CA THR A 10 15.96 -7.80 8.25
C THR A 10 16.77 -7.38 9.46
N GLY A 11 17.95 -6.83 9.22
CA GLY A 11 18.77 -6.26 10.30
C GLY A 11 18.26 -4.91 10.80
N HIS A 12 17.53 -4.16 9.97
CA HIS A 12 17.13 -2.79 10.28
C HIS A 12 15.84 -2.35 9.57
N CYS A 13 15.81 -2.45 8.25
CA CYS A 13 14.79 -1.82 7.41
C CYS A 13 13.43 -2.53 7.44
N THR A 14 12.35 -1.77 7.23
CA THR A 14 10.98 -2.27 7.03
C THR A 14 10.70 -2.66 5.58
N HIS A 15 11.42 -2.04 4.63
CA HIS A 15 11.36 -2.32 3.20
C HIS A 15 12.76 -2.22 2.61
N PHE A 16 13.00 -2.85 1.49
CA PHE A 16 14.31 -2.92 0.84
C PHE A 16 14.25 -2.97 -0.69
N SER A 17 13.06 -3.01 -1.25
CA SER A 17 12.81 -3.20 -2.68
C SER A 17 13.38 -2.08 -3.54
N GLN A 18 13.21 -0.83 -3.11
CA GLN A 18 13.72 0.34 -3.83
C GLN A 18 15.25 0.33 -4.01
N VAL A 19 15.98 -0.20 -3.04
CA VAL A 19 17.45 -0.33 -3.11
C VAL A 19 17.91 -1.70 -3.57
N LYS A 20 16.97 -2.61 -3.91
CA LYS A 20 17.22 -3.99 -4.36
C LYS A 20 18.21 -4.73 -3.45
N CYS A 21 18.06 -4.57 -2.14
CA CYS A 21 18.95 -5.19 -1.16
C CYS A 21 18.57 -6.65 -0.94
N MET A 22 19.53 -7.56 -1.09
CA MET A 22 19.34 -9.00 -0.86
C MET A 22 20.11 -9.53 0.37
N GLN A 23 20.78 -8.67 1.14
CA GLN A 23 21.60 -9.10 2.28
C GLN A 23 20.80 -9.83 3.37
N TRP A 24 19.53 -9.47 3.54
CA TRP A 24 18.62 -10.07 4.52
C TRP A 24 18.41 -11.58 4.33
N GLN A 25 18.67 -12.12 3.14
CA GLN A 25 18.56 -13.56 2.87
C GLN A 25 19.67 -14.37 3.57
N THR A 26 20.81 -13.77 3.76
CA THR A 26 21.99 -14.42 4.38
C THR A 26 22.37 -13.79 5.69
N GLU A 27 22.82 -12.54 5.68
CA GLU A 27 23.19 -11.76 6.84
C GLU A 27 23.27 -10.27 6.50
N CYS A 28 22.46 -9.43 7.14
CA CYS A 28 22.54 -7.99 6.95
C CYS A 28 23.86 -7.42 7.50
N ARG A 29 24.54 -6.64 6.64
CA ARG A 29 25.74 -5.87 6.95
C ARG A 29 25.58 -4.48 6.35
N ASP A 30 26.52 -3.62 6.30
CA ASP A 30 26.63 -2.35 5.55
C ASP A 30 25.31 -1.77 4.99
N CYS A 31 24.34 -1.51 5.88
CA CYS A 31 22.99 -1.18 5.50
C CYS A 31 22.90 0.20 4.83
N LYS A 32 22.51 0.23 3.56
CA LYS A 32 22.29 1.46 2.78
C LYS A 32 21.06 2.27 3.27
N LEU A 33 20.20 1.66 4.08
CA LEU A 33 18.96 2.24 4.58
C LEU A 33 19.05 2.72 6.03
N LEU A 34 20.25 2.75 6.63
CA LEU A 34 20.46 3.03 8.04
C LEU A 34 19.84 4.35 8.53
N TYR A 35 19.82 5.35 7.66
CA TYR A 35 19.30 6.69 7.95
C TYR A 35 17.89 6.94 7.39
N ARG A 36 17.26 5.91 6.80
CA ARG A 36 15.85 5.93 6.40
C ARG A 36 14.97 5.36 7.51
N TYR A 37 13.67 5.35 7.30
CA TYR A 37 12.74 4.77 8.30
C TYR A 37 12.88 3.24 8.41
N PRO A 38 12.96 2.71 9.65
CA PRO A 38 13.13 3.40 10.93
C PRO A 38 14.52 4.03 11.04
N GLN A 39 14.58 5.31 11.42
CA GLN A 39 15.86 6.03 11.47
C GLN A 39 16.75 5.52 12.59
N CYS A 40 18.01 5.21 12.28
CA CYS A 40 19.00 4.83 13.27
C CYS A 40 19.78 6.07 13.72
N TYR A 41 19.73 6.39 15.01
CA TYR A 41 20.42 7.56 15.58
C TYR A 41 21.91 7.29 15.88
N TRP A 42 22.30 6.03 15.95
CA TRP A 42 23.68 5.61 16.24
C TRP A 42 24.13 4.69 15.10
N LYS A 43 25.44 4.60 14.85
CA LYS A 43 25.98 3.54 13.95
C LYS A 43 25.60 2.19 14.56
N GLY A 44 24.38 1.76 14.31
CA GLY A 44 23.85 0.51 14.80
C GLY A 44 24.59 -0.65 14.15
N ASP A 45 24.90 -1.66 14.94
CA ASP A 45 25.40 -2.93 14.43
C ASP A 45 24.22 -3.71 13.82
N VAL A 46 23.94 -3.43 12.56
CA VAL A 46 22.86 -4.06 11.78
C VAL A 46 23.03 -5.58 11.75
N ARG A 47 24.28 -6.04 11.68
CA ARG A 47 24.61 -7.48 11.72
C ARG A 47 24.23 -8.09 13.06
N ARG A 48 24.61 -7.45 14.15
CA ARG A 48 24.27 -7.92 15.52
C ARG A 48 22.76 -7.95 15.74
N ASN A 49 22.03 -6.95 15.23
CA ASN A 49 20.57 -6.92 15.31
C ASN A 49 19.93 -8.04 14.47
N PHE A 50 20.44 -8.29 13.26
CA PHE A 50 20.00 -9.41 12.43
C PHE A 50 20.19 -10.75 13.14
N LEU A 51 21.38 -11.01 13.71
CA LEU A 51 21.67 -12.25 14.44
C LEU A 51 20.82 -12.40 15.69
N ARG A 52 20.60 -11.32 16.44
CA ARG A 52 19.71 -11.33 17.61
C ARG A 52 18.27 -11.70 17.23
N LYS A 53 17.72 -11.09 16.16
CA LYS A 53 16.39 -11.41 15.65
C LYS A 53 16.32 -12.86 15.19
N LYS A 54 17.30 -13.32 14.40
CA LYS A 54 17.38 -14.70 13.96
C LYS A 54 17.31 -15.65 15.16
N ASN A 55 18.16 -15.47 16.16
CA ASN A 55 18.19 -16.34 17.34
C ASN A 55 16.88 -16.29 18.14
N ALA A 56 16.30 -15.09 18.33
CA ALA A 56 15.08 -14.92 19.11
C ALA A 56 13.84 -15.51 18.38
N PHE A 57 13.74 -15.32 17.06
CA PHE A 57 12.53 -15.63 16.31
C PHE A 57 12.52 -17.06 15.75
N THR A 58 13.68 -17.71 15.60
CA THR A 58 13.75 -19.13 15.18
C THR A 58 13.68 -20.12 16.32
N GLY A 59 13.57 -19.67 17.57
CA GLY A 59 13.45 -20.53 18.75
C GLY A 59 12.02 -20.98 19.09
N ALA A 60 11.00 -20.41 18.45
CA ALA A 60 9.61 -20.77 18.70
C ALA A 60 9.28 -22.14 18.08
N LYS A 61 8.76 -23.09 18.89
CA LYS A 61 8.42 -24.43 18.40
C LYS A 61 7.12 -24.46 17.59
N ASN A 62 6.12 -23.69 18.00
CA ASN A 62 4.77 -23.68 17.42
C ASN A 62 4.45 -22.26 16.93
N LEU A 63 4.98 -21.88 15.78
CA LEU A 63 4.79 -20.58 15.17
C LEU A 63 4.23 -20.73 13.75
N THR A 64 3.10 -20.12 13.50
CA THR A 64 2.56 -19.90 12.16
C THR A 64 2.66 -18.42 11.81
N ILE A 65 3.17 -18.10 10.62
CA ILE A 65 3.33 -16.73 10.13
C ILE A 65 2.17 -16.37 9.20
N THR A 66 1.62 -15.18 9.37
CA THR A 66 0.61 -14.62 8.47
C THR A 66 1.16 -13.37 7.82
N THR A 67 0.88 -13.19 6.54
CA THR A 67 1.29 -12.01 5.75
C THR A 67 0.10 -11.42 5.01
N PRO A 68 0.06 -10.09 4.77
CA PRO A 68 -1.03 -9.45 4.06
C PRO A 68 -0.95 -9.59 2.53
N SER A 69 0.13 -10.16 2.01
CA SER A 69 0.36 -10.37 0.58
C SER A 69 1.17 -11.62 0.32
N GLN A 70 0.99 -12.19 -0.86
CA GLN A 70 1.83 -13.27 -1.35
C GLN A 70 3.29 -12.81 -1.51
N TRP A 71 3.48 -11.57 -1.98
CA TRP A 71 4.81 -10.98 -2.06
C TRP A 71 5.57 -11.06 -0.73
N LEU A 72 4.95 -10.65 0.39
CA LEU A 72 5.63 -10.74 1.69
C LEU A 72 5.82 -12.20 2.14
N ALA A 73 4.89 -13.10 1.86
CA ALA A 73 5.05 -14.53 2.11
C ALA A 73 6.28 -15.11 1.38
N ASP A 74 6.47 -14.69 0.13
CA ASP A 74 7.62 -15.10 -0.69
C ASP A 74 8.94 -14.55 -0.12
N GLN A 75 8.95 -13.31 0.39
CA GLN A 75 10.12 -12.79 1.08
C GLN A 75 10.42 -13.59 2.36
N VAL A 76 9.41 -13.88 3.18
CA VAL A 76 9.56 -14.73 4.38
C VAL A 76 10.14 -16.10 4.02
N SER A 77 9.71 -16.69 2.89
CA SER A 77 10.19 -17.99 2.43
C SER A 77 11.68 -18.04 2.09
N GLN A 78 12.29 -16.90 1.84
CA GLN A 78 13.71 -16.75 1.52
C GLN A 78 14.53 -16.24 2.71
N SER A 79 13.89 -16.00 3.86
CA SER A 79 14.50 -15.47 5.07
C SER A 79 14.87 -16.58 6.06
N PHE A 80 15.47 -16.22 7.18
CA PHE A 80 15.71 -17.16 8.27
C PHE A 80 14.42 -17.73 8.91
N LEU A 81 13.25 -17.23 8.53
CA LEU A 81 11.94 -17.73 8.95
C LEU A 81 11.35 -18.77 7.99
N GLN A 82 12.07 -19.17 6.95
CA GLN A 82 11.61 -20.06 5.86
C GLN A 82 11.00 -21.39 6.33
N ASN A 83 11.41 -21.90 7.48
CA ASN A 83 10.96 -23.19 7.98
C ASN A 83 9.59 -23.13 8.70
N TYR A 84 9.07 -21.94 8.98
CA TYR A 84 7.77 -21.80 9.62
C TYR A 84 6.62 -21.91 8.59
N PRO A 85 5.52 -22.60 8.96
CA PRO A 85 4.28 -22.54 8.20
C PRO A 85 3.85 -21.08 8.01
N ARG A 86 3.37 -20.75 6.82
CA ARG A 86 2.90 -19.41 6.50
C ARG A 86 1.61 -19.44 5.70
N THR A 87 0.77 -18.45 5.97
CA THR A 87 -0.52 -18.28 5.32
C THR A 87 -0.69 -16.82 4.92
N VAL A 88 -1.20 -16.58 3.73
CA VAL A 88 -1.57 -15.23 3.29
C VAL A 88 -3.00 -14.95 3.73
N ILE A 89 -3.18 -13.89 4.52
CA ILE A 89 -4.49 -13.32 4.84
C ILE A 89 -4.39 -11.84 4.56
N HIS A 90 -5.06 -11.39 3.51
CA HIS A 90 -5.04 -10.00 3.08
C HIS A 90 -5.58 -9.07 4.16
N ASN A 91 -5.15 -7.81 4.15
CA ASN A 91 -5.75 -6.80 5.01
C ASN A 91 -7.18 -6.49 4.57
N GLY A 92 -8.08 -6.34 5.54
CA GLY A 92 -9.49 -6.01 5.30
C GLY A 92 -9.79 -4.52 5.43
N ILE A 93 -10.83 -4.07 4.73
CA ILE A 93 -11.40 -2.73 4.83
C ILE A 93 -12.85 -2.80 5.33
N ASP A 94 -13.32 -1.69 5.91
CA ASP A 94 -14.73 -1.55 6.28
C ASP A 94 -15.55 -1.14 5.05
N ARG A 95 -16.18 -2.12 4.39
CA ARG A 95 -17.01 -1.88 3.20
C ARG A 95 -18.35 -1.20 3.51
N THR A 96 -18.70 -0.98 4.77
CA THR A 96 -19.84 -0.14 5.14
C THR A 96 -19.49 1.35 5.06
N ILE A 97 -18.20 1.69 5.17
CA ILE A 97 -17.65 3.03 5.03
C ILE A 97 -17.12 3.23 3.60
N PHE A 98 -16.21 2.34 3.17
CA PHE A 98 -15.63 2.38 1.83
C PHE A 98 -16.55 1.70 0.82
N CYS A 99 -17.53 2.46 0.34
CA CYS A 99 -18.49 2.10 -0.70
C CYS A 99 -18.80 3.35 -1.52
N PRO A 100 -19.42 3.24 -2.70
CA PRO A 100 -19.80 4.39 -3.50
C PRO A 100 -20.69 5.35 -2.71
N GLN A 101 -20.29 6.62 -2.64
CA GLN A 101 -20.98 7.66 -1.89
C GLN A 101 -21.22 8.90 -2.76
N SER A 102 -22.38 9.52 -2.60
CA SER A 102 -22.61 10.87 -3.12
C SER A 102 -21.94 11.91 -2.23
N SER A 103 -21.40 12.97 -2.83
CA SER A 103 -20.82 14.08 -2.08
C SER A 103 -20.88 15.38 -2.88
N ARG A 104 -20.76 16.51 -2.18
CA ARG A 104 -20.63 17.82 -2.80
C ARG A 104 -19.18 18.31 -2.86
N LEU A 105 -18.21 17.40 -2.83
CA LEU A 105 -16.79 17.78 -2.85
C LEU A 105 -16.40 18.47 -4.16
N ARG A 106 -16.95 18.02 -5.31
CA ARG A 106 -16.70 18.69 -6.59
C ARG A 106 -17.19 20.13 -6.57
N GLU A 107 -18.41 20.38 -6.09
CA GLU A 107 -18.98 21.72 -5.94
C GLU A 107 -18.18 22.56 -4.94
N LYS A 108 -17.87 22.01 -3.77
CA LYS A 108 -17.14 22.70 -2.68
C LYS A 108 -15.77 23.20 -3.12
N TYR A 109 -15.09 22.46 -4.01
CA TYR A 109 -13.74 22.77 -4.46
C TYR A 109 -13.68 23.26 -5.92
N HIS A 110 -14.84 23.56 -6.54
CA HIS A 110 -14.96 24.03 -7.94
C HIS A 110 -14.30 23.09 -8.94
N LEU A 111 -14.61 21.79 -8.84
CA LEU A 111 -14.02 20.71 -9.64
C LEU A 111 -15.06 19.99 -10.53
N GLU A 112 -16.22 20.61 -10.81
CA GLU A 112 -17.33 20.00 -11.57
C GLU A 112 -16.89 19.62 -12.97
N ASP A 113 -16.11 20.49 -13.63
CA ASP A 113 -15.65 20.31 -15.02
C ASP A 113 -14.24 19.67 -15.09
N LYS A 114 -13.70 19.17 -13.97
CA LYS A 114 -12.35 18.59 -13.93
C LYS A 114 -12.38 17.07 -13.85
N LYS A 115 -11.43 16.43 -14.52
CA LYS A 115 -11.08 15.03 -14.27
C LYS A 115 -10.19 14.96 -13.03
N ILE A 116 -10.69 14.34 -11.97
CA ILE A 116 -10.00 14.28 -10.66
C ILE A 116 -9.09 13.05 -10.61
N VAL A 117 -7.78 13.31 -10.47
CA VAL A 117 -6.74 12.30 -10.20
C VAL A 117 -6.41 12.35 -8.72
N LEU A 118 -6.77 11.33 -7.96
CA LEU A 118 -6.62 11.29 -6.51
C LEU A 118 -5.39 10.50 -6.09
N GLY A 119 -4.58 11.07 -5.20
CA GLY A 119 -3.53 10.38 -4.45
C GLY A 119 -3.78 10.49 -2.95
N VAL A 120 -3.59 9.39 -2.22
CA VAL A 120 -3.78 9.34 -0.76
C VAL A 120 -2.60 8.65 -0.10
N ALA A 121 -1.99 9.28 0.88
CA ALA A 121 -0.97 8.68 1.73
C ALA A 121 -1.06 9.24 3.16
N ASN A 122 -0.58 8.48 4.14
CA ASN A 122 -0.48 9.00 5.52
C ASN A 122 0.64 10.04 5.67
N ALA A 123 1.72 9.88 4.88
CA ALA A 123 2.83 10.83 4.82
C ALA A 123 3.48 10.75 3.43
N TRP A 124 3.38 11.82 2.68
CA TRP A 124 3.96 11.92 1.36
C TRP A 124 5.47 12.09 1.39
N ASN A 125 6.16 11.33 0.56
CA ASN A 125 7.60 11.41 0.33
C ASN A 125 7.96 10.75 -1.01
N ALA A 126 9.25 10.73 -1.38
CA ALA A 126 9.70 10.10 -2.63
C ALA A 126 9.36 8.60 -2.71
N ARG A 127 9.38 7.87 -1.59
CA ARG A 127 9.00 6.44 -1.55
C ARG A 127 7.52 6.22 -1.88
N LYS A 128 6.66 7.16 -1.52
CA LYS A 128 5.22 7.13 -1.83
C LYS A 128 4.88 7.74 -3.20
N GLY A 129 5.91 8.15 -3.98
CA GLY A 129 5.73 8.64 -5.34
C GLY A 129 5.21 10.06 -5.43
N LEU A 130 5.42 10.91 -4.39
CA LEU A 130 5.03 12.32 -4.48
C LEU A 130 5.63 13.04 -5.71
N PRO A 131 6.93 12.89 -6.03
CA PRO A 131 7.49 13.54 -7.22
C PRO A 131 6.79 13.11 -8.52
N ASP A 132 6.39 11.84 -8.61
CA ASP A 132 5.73 11.31 -9.80
C ASP A 132 4.32 11.89 -9.96
N LEU A 133 3.57 12.07 -8.86
CA LEU A 133 2.25 12.73 -8.91
C LEU A 133 2.33 14.21 -9.24
N LEU A 134 3.36 14.91 -8.76
CA LEU A 134 3.59 16.31 -9.14
C LEU A 134 3.95 16.43 -10.63
N SER A 135 4.84 15.57 -11.11
CA SER A 135 5.17 15.51 -12.55
C SER A 135 3.97 15.11 -13.40
N LEU A 136 3.15 14.17 -12.92
CA LEU A 136 1.91 13.78 -13.60
C LEU A 136 0.94 14.97 -13.72
N ALA A 137 0.80 15.78 -12.67
CA ALA A 137 -0.05 16.97 -12.70
C ALA A 137 0.36 17.98 -13.79
N GLU A 138 1.67 18.20 -13.96
CA GLU A 138 2.20 19.06 -15.02
C GLU A 138 1.91 18.52 -16.43
N ARG A 139 1.99 17.20 -16.60
CA ARG A 139 1.82 16.52 -17.90
C ARG A 139 0.36 16.41 -18.35
N LEU A 140 -0.57 16.25 -17.41
CA LEU A 140 -2.00 16.05 -17.70
C LEU A 140 -2.70 17.30 -18.26
N GLY A 141 -2.27 18.49 -17.86
CA GLY A 141 -2.83 19.76 -18.35
C GLY A 141 -4.10 20.22 -17.63
N PRO A 142 -4.75 21.30 -18.10
CA PRO A 142 -5.75 22.04 -17.34
C PRO A 142 -7.10 21.34 -17.15
N ASP A 143 -7.43 20.33 -17.95
CA ASP A 143 -8.69 19.58 -17.81
C ASP A 143 -8.67 18.63 -16.60
N TYR A 144 -7.48 18.43 -16.03
CA TYR A 144 -7.28 17.56 -14.87
C TYR A 144 -7.01 18.35 -13.62
N GLN A 145 -7.45 17.80 -12.49
CA GLN A 145 -7.07 18.26 -11.16
C GLN A 145 -6.46 17.11 -10.38
N VAL A 146 -5.19 17.22 -10.05
CA VAL A 146 -4.57 16.29 -9.09
C VAL A 146 -4.92 16.72 -7.68
N VAL A 147 -5.45 15.80 -6.89
CA VAL A 147 -5.81 16.00 -5.48
C VAL A 147 -4.94 15.09 -4.62
N LEU A 148 -4.21 15.65 -3.67
CA LEU A 148 -3.31 14.93 -2.77
C LEU A 148 -3.78 15.05 -1.34
N ILE A 149 -4.15 13.93 -0.71
CA ILE A 149 -4.55 13.86 0.69
C ILE A 149 -3.41 13.27 1.52
N GLY A 150 -3.08 13.89 2.67
CA GLY A 150 -2.04 13.44 3.59
C GLY A 150 -0.72 14.20 3.45
N LEU A 151 -0.75 15.41 2.89
CA LEU A 151 0.39 16.33 2.89
C LEU A 151 0.62 16.91 4.29
N ILE A 152 1.85 17.31 4.56
CA ILE A 152 2.17 18.12 5.74
C ILE A 152 2.18 19.61 5.37
N GLU A 153 2.04 20.50 6.36
CA GLU A 153 1.96 21.95 6.14
C GLU A 153 3.09 22.49 5.27
N LYS A 154 4.32 22.02 5.51
CA LYS A 154 5.48 22.43 4.70
C LYS A 154 5.29 22.06 3.22
N GLN A 155 4.75 20.89 2.93
CA GLN A 155 4.54 20.45 1.55
C GLN A 155 3.43 21.25 0.85
N LEU A 156 2.41 21.72 1.59
CA LEU A 156 1.37 22.58 1.03
C LEU A 156 1.91 23.90 0.49
N LEU A 157 3.00 24.41 1.04
CA LEU A 157 3.64 25.64 0.57
C LEU A 157 4.43 25.43 -0.74
N ASP A 158 4.86 24.20 -1.00
CA ASP A 158 5.76 23.85 -2.09
C ASP A 158 5.04 23.15 -3.28
N ILE A 159 3.73 22.85 -3.17
CA ILE A 159 2.99 22.18 -4.26
C ILE A 159 2.62 23.18 -5.36
N PRO A 160 2.61 22.75 -6.64
CA PRO A 160 2.16 23.57 -7.76
C PRO A 160 0.69 23.98 -7.64
N SER A 161 0.33 25.13 -8.23
CA SER A 161 -1.05 25.68 -8.16
C SER A 161 -2.11 24.80 -8.86
N ASN A 162 -1.71 23.90 -9.74
CA ASN A 162 -2.57 22.92 -10.39
C ASN A 162 -2.76 21.63 -9.58
N VAL A 163 -2.26 21.59 -8.33
CA VAL A 163 -2.47 20.50 -7.39
C VAL A 163 -3.28 20.99 -6.19
N LEU A 164 -4.38 20.34 -5.88
CA LEU A 164 -5.14 20.56 -4.66
C LEU A 164 -4.56 19.70 -3.53
N GLY A 165 -3.91 20.33 -2.57
CA GLY A 165 -3.34 19.66 -1.41
C GLY A 165 -4.25 19.71 -0.18
N LEU A 166 -4.41 18.58 0.50
CA LEU A 166 -5.14 18.47 1.76
C LEU A 166 -4.24 17.81 2.82
N LEU A 167 -4.25 18.33 4.04
CA LEU A 167 -3.50 17.74 5.16
C LEU A 167 -4.07 16.35 5.51
N ARG A 168 -5.38 16.27 5.69
CA ARG A 168 -6.14 15.05 6.01
C ARG A 168 -7.62 15.28 5.78
N THR A 169 -8.38 14.21 5.74
CA THR A 169 -9.84 14.23 5.84
C THR A 169 -10.29 14.28 7.32
N ALA A 170 -11.47 14.75 7.58
CA ALA A 170 -12.02 14.79 8.95
C ALA A 170 -12.25 13.37 9.52
N ASN A 171 -12.62 12.43 8.64
CA ASN A 171 -12.88 11.04 8.99
C ASN A 171 -12.82 10.13 7.75
N GLN A 172 -13.02 8.83 7.96
CA GLN A 172 -13.02 7.84 6.88
C GLN A 172 -14.19 8.01 5.89
N THR A 173 -15.32 8.53 6.32
CA THR A 173 -16.47 8.81 5.43
C THR A 173 -16.12 9.91 4.42
N GLU A 174 -15.49 11.00 4.85
CA GLU A 174 -15.00 12.03 3.94
C GLU A 174 -13.93 11.49 2.98
N LEU A 175 -13.07 10.59 3.46
CA LEU A 175 -12.10 9.91 2.59
C LEU A 175 -12.81 9.05 1.53
N ALA A 176 -13.84 8.29 1.91
CA ALA A 176 -14.66 7.51 0.98
C ALA A 176 -15.39 8.39 -0.04
N GLN A 177 -15.83 9.59 0.37
CA GLN A 177 -16.41 10.59 -0.53
C GLN A 177 -15.38 11.11 -1.55
N TRP A 178 -14.13 11.34 -1.14
CA TRP A 178 -13.04 11.72 -2.04
C TRP A 178 -12.73 10.60 -3.03
N TYR A 179 -12.64 9.34 -2.58
CA TYR A 179 -12.50 8.22 -3.49
C TYR A 179 -13.66 8.20 -4.50
N SER A 180 -14.91 8.29 -4.04
CA SER A 180 -16.08 8.23 -4.92
C SER A 180 -16.18 9.41 -5.91
N ALA A 181 -15.68 10.58 -5.52
CA ALA A 181 -15.65 11.78 -6.37
C ALA A 181 -14.54 11.74 -7.43
N ALA A 182 -13.51 10.93 -7.25
CA ALA A 182 -12.38 10.83 -8.17
C ALA A 182 -12.75 10.06 -9.45
N ASP A 183 -12.12 10.43 -10.57
CA ASP A 183 -12.21 9.70 -11.81
C ASP A 183 -11.19 8.57 -11.90
N VAL A 184 -10.04 8.75 -11.23
CA VAL A 184 -9.00 7.74 -11.10
C VAL A 184 -8.22 7.95 -9.80
N PHE A 185 -7.86 6.86 -9.14
CA PHE A 185 -6.93 6.85 -8.02
C PHE A 185 -5.56 6.37 -8.50
N VAL A 186 -4.49 7.09 -8.14
CA VAL A 186 -3.12 6.78 -8.55
C VAL A 186 -2.27 6.47 -7.33
N ASN A 187 -1.65 5.27 -7.33
CA ASN A 187 -0.71 4.84 -6.30
C ASN A 187 0.66 4.53 -6.89
N PRO A 188 1.54 5.54 -7.07
CA PRO A 188 2.86 5.36 -7.67
C PRO A 188 3.92 5.07 -6.60
N THR A 189 3.60 4.20 -5.64
CA THR A 189 4.51 3.88 -4.54
C THR A 189 5.67 3.02 -5.00
N TYR A 190 6.86 3.27 -4.45
CA TYR A 190 8.09 2.53 -4.73
C TYR A 190 8.34 1.36 -3.76
N GLU A 191 7.62 1.31 -2.66
CA GLU A 191 7.66 0.22 -1.68
C GLU A 191 6.32 0.14 -0.94
N GLU A 192 5.65 -1.00 -1.01
CA GLU A 192 4.38 -1.21 -0.34
C GLU A 192 4.11 -2.70 -0.10
N THR A 193 3.83 -3.08 1.12
CA THR A 193 3.56 -4.47 1.45
C THR A 193 2.22 -4.97 0.92
N PHE A 194 1.20 -4.09 0.87
CA PHE A 194 -0.14 -4.43 0.40
C PHE A 194 -0.81 -3.27 -0.34
N GLY A 195 -1.07 -2.13 0.32
CA GLY A 195 -1.70 -0.96 -0.31
C GLY A 195 -3.21 -0.86 -0.07
N LEU A 196 -3.63 -0.69 1.20
CA LEU A 196 -5.04 -0.56 1.57
C LEU A 196 -5.78 0.55 0.80
N THR A 197 -5.13 1.69 0.55
CA THR A 197 -5.73 2.82 -0.20
C THR A 197 -6.16 2.44 -1.62
N THR A 198 -5.47 1.49 -2.25
CA THR A 198 -5.84 0.94 -3.56
C THR A 198 -7.12 0.11 -3.48
N VAL A 199 -7.29 -0.67 -2.41
CA VAL A 199 -8.51 -1.45 -2.15
C VAL A 199 -9.69 -0.55 -1.83
N GLU A 200 -9.47 0.46 -0.96
CA GLU A 200 -10.48 1.46 -0.57
C GLU A 200 -11.04 2.23 -1.77
N ALA A 201 -10.16 2.68 -2.68
CA ALA A 201 -10.56 3.39 -3.89
C ALA A 201 -11.48 2.54 -4.77
N GLN A 202 -11.10 1.28 -5.04
CA GLN A 202 -11.91 0.37 -5.85
C GLN A 202 -13.24 0.03 -5.18
N ALA A 203 -13.25 -0.14 -3.85
CA ALA A 203 -14.48 -0.37 -3.09
C ALA A 203 -15.45 0.82 -3.17
N CYS A 204 -14.94 2.03 -3.36
CA CYS A 204 -15.72 3.24 -3.60
C CYS A 204 -16.12 3.45 -5.08
N GLY A 205 -15.81 2.50 -5.96
CA GLY A 205 -16.15 2.55 -7.39
C GLY A 205 -15.15 3.31 -8.25
N THR A 206 -13.98 3.65 -7.72
CA THR A 206 -12.95 4.43 -8.41
C THR A 206 -11.88 3.52 -8.99
N PRO A 207 -11.64 3.58 -10.31
CA PRO A 207 -10.59 2.79 -10.94
C PRO A 207 -9.20 3.27 -10.50
N VAL A 208 -8.23 2.37 -10.59
CA VAL A 208 -6.90 2.64 -10.04
C VAL A 208 -5.80 2.50 -11.09
N VAL A 209 -4.75 3.32 -10.97
CA VAL A 209 -3.47 3.12 -11.66
C VAL A 209 -2.40 2.94 -10.60
N VAL A 210 -1.68 1.82 -10.67
CA VAL A 210 -0.77 1.40 -9.58
C VAL A 210 0.55 0.96 -10.20
N TYR A 211 1.67 1.36 -9.57
CA TYR A 211 2.95 0.79 -9.93
C TYR A 211 3.03 -0.70 -9.59
N GLU A 212 3.64 -1.49 -10.48
CA GLU A 212 3.97 -2.88 -10.23
C GLU A 212 5.08 -2.98 -9.18
N THR A 213 4.68 -2.76 -7.92
CA THR A 213 5.58 -2.69 -6.77
C THR A 213 5.14 -3.65 -5.69
N ASP A 214 6.02 -4.56 -5.29
CA ASP A 214 5.86 -5.43 -4.11
C ASP A 214 4.47 -6.12 -4.07
N GLY A 215 3.68 -5.89 -3.01
CA GLY A 215 2.33 -6.44 -2.86
C GLY A 215 1.22 -5.63 -3.54
N CYS A 216 1.51 -4.49 -4.17
CA CYS A 216 0.50 -3.64 -4.79
C CYS A 216 -0.32 -4.34 -5.88
N PRO A 217 0.27 -5.15 -6.79
CA PRO A 217 -0.49 -5.83 -7.85
C PRO A 217 -1.62 -6.72 -7.32
N GLU A 218 -1.46 -7.29 -6.13
CA GLU A 218 -2.45 -8.17 -5.50
C GLU A 218 -3.74 -7.43 -5.09
N THR A 219 -3.67 -6.10 -4.98
CA THR A 219 -4.80 -5.25 -4.58
C THR A 219 -5.65 -4.78 -5.75
N VAL A 220 -5.19 -4.95 -7.00
CA VAL A 220 -5.91 -4.50 -8.20
C VAL A 220 -6.77 -5.64 -8.74
N ALA A 221 -8.09 -5.46 -8.69
CA ALA A 221 -9.00 -6.45 -9.28
C ALA A 221 -9.01 -6.36 -10.80
N PRO A 222 -9.14 -7.51 -11.51
CA PRO A 222 -9.22 -7.51 -12.97
C PRO A 222 -10.32 -6.58 -13.49
N GLY A 223 -9.95 -5.64 -14.37
CA GLY A 223 -10.85 -4.65 -14.96
C GLY A 223 -11.13 -3.42 -14.10
N ASN A 224 -10.68 -3.36 -12.84
CA ASN A 224 -10.83 -2.18 -11.98
C ASN A 224 -9.67 -1.18 -12.10
N GLY A 225 -8.66 -1.46 -12.91
CA GLY A 225 -7.52 -0.56 -13.03
C GLY A 225 -6.44 -1.04 -13.98
N ARG A 226 -5.30 -0.39 -13.88
CA ARG A 226 -4.09 -0.68 -14.67
C ARG A 226 -2.88 -0.81 -13.74
N LEU A 227 -2.03 -1.75 -14.07
CA LEU A 227 -0.68 -1.85 -13.51
C LEU A 227 0.31 -1.20 -14.50
N VAL A 228 1.27 -0.47 -13.97
CA VAL A 228 2.27 0.27 -14.72
C VAL A 228 3.65 -0.03 -14.14
N LEU A 229 4.65 -0.20 -14.97
CA LEU A 229 6.01 -0.39 -14.49
C LEU A 229 6.45 0.77 -13.62
N GLN A 230 7.11 0.46 -12.51
CA GLN A 230 7.58 1.44 -11.54
C GLN A 230 8.48 2.49 -12.20
N GLY A 231 8.10 3.77 -12.07
CA GLY A 231 8.84 4.91 -12.62
C GLY A 231 8.61 5.18 -14.11
N ASP A 232 7.77 4.41 -14.79
CA ASP A 232 7.38 4.70 -16.17
C ASP A 232 6.31 5.79 -16.21
N MET A 233 6.78 7.04 -16.23
CA MET A 233 5.90 8.22 -16.25
C MET A 233 5.03 8.32 -17.50
N GLN A 234 5.50 7.83 -18.65
CA GLN A 234 4.70 7.86 -19.88
C GLN A 234 3.56 6.85 -19.82
N ALA A 235 3.84 5.64 -19.35
CA ALA A 235 2.81 4.62 -19.16
C ALA A 235 1.82 5.04 -18.05
N LEU A 236 2.28 5.71 -16.99
CA LEU A 236 1.43 6.25 -15.93
C LEU A 236 0.44 7.29 -16.48
N GLU A 237 0.92 8.26 -17.25
CA GLU A 237 0.10 9.28 -17.90
C GLU A 237 -0.91 8.65 -18.86
N ASN A 238 -0.46 7.75 -19.73
CA ASN A 238 -1.34 7.06 -20.70
C ASN A 238 -2.44 6.28 -19.99
N ALA A 239 -2.12 5.54 -18.94
CA ALA A 239 -3.10 4.77 -18.17
C ALA A 239 -4.15 5.66 -17.50
N VAL A 240 -3.75 6.82 -16.98
CA VAL A 240 -4.68 7.80 -16.39
C VAL A 240 -5.61 8.36 -17.46
N ARG A 241 -5.10 8.76 -18.63
CA ARG A 241 -5.90 9.27 -19.76
C ARG A 241 -6.87 8.20 -20.26
N ASP A 242 -6.41 6.98 -20.52
CA ASP A 242 -7.24 5.87 -21.00
C ASP A 242 -8.43 5.59 -20.06
N ILE A 243 -8.17 5.58 -18.75
CA ILE A 243 -9.23 5.36 -17.75
C ILE A 243 -10.23 6.51 -17.76
N THR A 244 -9.76 7.74 -17.73
CA THR A 244 -10.64 8.91 -17.65
C THR A 244 -11.40 9.16 -18.94
N ASP A 245 -10.82 8.89 -20.11
CA ASP A 245 -11.44 9.08 -21.42
C ASP A 245 -12.47 7.99 -21.73
N SER A 246 -12.22 6.75 -21.27
CA SER A 246 -13.19 5.65 -21.40
C SER A 246 -14.36 5.74 -20.41
N GLY A 247 -14.28 6.60 -19.39
CA GLY A 247 -15.28 6.65 -18.34
C GLY A 247 -15.35 5.38 -17.49
N LEU A 248 -14.24 4.60 -17.42
CA LEU A 248 -14.18 3.38 -16.64
C LEU A 248 -14.59 3.66 -15.18
N ARG A 249 -15.41 2.77 -14.60
CA ARG A 249 -15.67 2.73 -13.16
C ARG A 249 -15.26 1.36 -12.62
N ALA A 250 -14.70 1.35 -11.42
CA ALA A 250 -14.39 0.09 -10.75
C ALA A 250 -15.67 -0.61 -10.28
N ASP A 251 -15.66 -1.94 -10.33
CA ASP A 251 -16.72 -2.76 -9.74
C ASP A 251 -16.42 -3.02 -8.25
N PRO A 252 -17.18 -2.41 -7.31
CA PRO A 252 -16.96 -2.57 -5.87
C PRO A 252 -17.17 -4.00 -5.37
N GLN A 253 -17.93 -4.83 -6.11
CA GLN A 253 -18.20 -6.20 -5.69
C GLN A 253 -16.95 -7.09 -5.78
N LYS A 254 -16.02 -6.77 -6.66
CA LYS A 254 -14.72 -7.44 -6.75
C LYS A 254 -13.85 -7.25 -5.52
N MET A 255 -14.19 -6.28 -4.66
CA MET A 255 -13.52 -6.02 -3.38
C MET A 255 -14.10 -6.83 -2.21
N ALA A 256 -15.08 -7.71 -2.45
CA ALA A 256 -15.74 -8.50 -1.39
C ALA A 256 -14.75 -9.35 -0.57
N ARG A 257 -13.70 -9.88 -1.21
CA ARG A 257 -12.64 -10.65 -0.55
C ARG A 257 -11.84 -9.85 0.48
N PHE A 258 -11.87 -8.53 0.41
CA PHE A 258 -11.20 -7.62 1.34
C PHE A 258 -12.17 -7.02 2.37
N ASP A 259 -13.40 -7.55 2.50
CA ASP A 259 -14.29 -7.14 3.59
C ASP A 259 -13.70 -7.56 4.95
N LYS A 260 -13.68 -6.62 5.91
CA LYS A 260 -13.09 -6.88 7.23
C LYS A 260 -13.67 -8.10 7.93
N ASN A 261 -14.99 -8.37 7.74
CA ASN A 261 -15.63 -9.51 8.39
C ASN A 261 -15.20 -10.82 7.74
N ALA A 262 -15.04 -10.86 6.41
CA ALA A 262 -14.48 -12.03 5.72
C ALA A 262 -13.05 -12.31 6.19
N VAL A 263 -12.21 -11.27 6.25
CA VAL A 263 -10.83 -11.37 6.75
C VAL A 263 -10.77 -11.84 8.21
N TYR A 264 -11.70 -11.38 9.07
CA TYR A 264 -11.77 -11.86 10.45
C TYR A 264 -12.12 -13.35 10.52
N GLN A 265 -13.01 -13.84 9.65
CA GLN A 265 -13.30 -15.28 9.58
C GLN A 265 -12.10 -16.10 9.13
N ASP A 266 -11.28 -15.59 8.19
CA ASP A 266 -10.05 -16.25 7.77
C ASP A 266 -9.06 -16.36 8.95
N TYR A 267 -8.92 -15.33 9.79
CA TYR A 267 -8.11 -15.39 11.01
C TYR A 267 -8.67 -16.36 12.04
N ILE A 268 -9.98 -16.36 12.26
CA ILE A 268 -10.64 -17.30 13.18
C ILE A 268 -10.39 -18.75 12.73
N GLY A 269 -10.61 -19.05 11.45
CA GLY A 269 -10.34 -20.37 10.88
C GLY A 269 -8.88 -20.79 11.01
N LEU A 270 -7.94 -19.86 10.81
CA LEU A 270 -6.52 -20.13 11.05
C LEU A 270 -6.25 -20.48 12.54
N TYR A 271 -6.80 -19.71 13.48
CA TYR A 271 -6.60 -19.98 14.91
C TYR A 271 -7.17 -21.33 15.32
N GLU A 272 -8.36 -21.69 14.84
CA GLU A 272 -8.99 -22.99 15.08
C GLU A 272 -8.15 -24.14 14.52
N SER A 273 -7.59 -23.97 13.32
CA SER A 273 -6.72 -24.99 12.69
C SER A 273 -5.44 -25.21 13.48
N VAL A 274 -4.80 -24.14 13.95
CA VAL A 274 -3.58 -24.19 14.78
C VAL A 274 -3.86 -24.85 16.12
N LEU A 275 -4.96 -24.50 16.80
CA LEU A 275 -5.37 -25.10 18.08
C LEU A 275 -5.70 -26.58 17.93
N SER A 276 -6.33 -26.96 16.82
CA SER A 276 -6.66 -28.39 16.55
C SER A 276 -5.42 -29.23 16.28
N ALA A 277 -4.41 -28.66 15.62
CA ALA A 277 -3.12 -29.33 15.43
C ALA A 277 -2.42 -29.59 16.75
N LEU A 278 -2.36 -28.59 17.64
CA LEU A 278 -1.74 -28.73 18.97
C LEU A 278 -2.38 -29.80 19.86
N LYS A 279 -3.69 -30.04 19.75
CA LYS A 279 -4.40 -31.08 20.50
C LYS A 279 -4.12 -32.51 20.02
N LYS A 280 -3.60 -32.67 18.81
CA LYS A 280 -3.24 -34.00 18.25
C LYS A 280 -1.83 -34.41 18.63
N ASP A 281 -0.99 -33.48 19.05
CA ASP A 281 0.40 -33.69 19.43
C ASP A 281 0.56 -33.93 20.95
N VAL A 282 -0.55 -33.94 21.72
CA VAL A 282 -0.65 -34.27 23.15
C VAL A 282 -1.35 -35.60 23.33
#